data_9abeda90fc0665719caaf95258835b91
#
_entry.id   9abeda90fc0665719caaf95258835b91
#
_cell.length_a   1.000
_cell.length_b   1.000
_cell.length_c   1.000
_cell.angle_alpha   90.00
_cell.angle_beta   90.00
_cell.angle_gamma   90.00
#
_symmetry.space_group_name_H-M   'P 1'
#
loop_
_entity.id
_entity.type
_entity.pdbx_description
1 polymer ?
#
loop_
_entity_poly.entity_id
_entity_poly.type
_entity_poly.pdbx_seq_one_letter_code
_entity_poly.pdbx_strand_id
1 'polypeptide(L)'
;WNTMIELIKKLPKAELHLHIEGSLEPELMFRLAKKNNVEIPYKDIENVRSAYNFTNLQTFLDIYYAGANVLLTKDDFYDLTWEYILKCVEDNVIHTEIFFDPQTHTERGVPFEAVITGIKEALADAKAKYGITSCIIMCFLRHLSQEEAFETLEQALDYKDDIIGVGLDSSELGNPPSKFKEVFQKAKEEGFKLVAHAGEEADFSYIYEALDLLN
;
A
#
# COMPACT_ATOMS: atom_id res chain seq x y z
N TRP A 1 8.95 27.51 -20.79
CA TRP A 1 9.07 26.65 -19.61
C TRP A 1 7.95 26.90 -18.60
N ASN A 2 7.71 28.14 -18.19
CA ASN A 2 6.64 28.47 -17.23
C ASN A 2 5.24 28.03 -17.71
N THR A 3 4.95 28.17 -19.01
CA THR A 3 3.66 27.79 -19.60
C THR A 3 3.43 26.28 -19.57
N MET A 4 4.48 25.47 -19.74
CA MET A 4 4.40 24.01 -19.67
C MET A 4 4.16 23.52 -18.25
N ILE A 5 4.87 24.09 -17.26
CA ILE A 5 4.66 23.77 -15.84
C ILE A 5 3.24 24.11 -15.41
N GLU A 6 2.73 25.25 -15.79
CA GLU A 6 1.34 25.66 -15.50
C GLU A 6 0.31 24.74 -16.16
N LEU A 7 0.59 24.26 -17.38
CA LEU A 7 -0.25 23.27 -18.05
C LEU A 7 -0.26 21.95 -17.28
N ILE A 8 0.93 21.42 -16.91
CA ILE A 8 1.07 20.16 -16.17
C ILE A 8 0.32 20.22 -14.83
N LYS A 9 0.42 21.34 -14.10
CA LYS A 9 -0.32 21.51 -12.84
C LYS A 9 -1.84 21.47 -13.03
N LYS A 10 -2.35 21.98 -14.13
CA LYS A 10 -3.79 22.06 -14.42
C LYS A 10 -4.37 20.77 -15.00
N LEU A 11 -3.55 19.92 -15.63
CA LEU A 11 -4.03 18.67 -16.20
C LEU A 11 -4.55 17.75 -15.08
N PRO A 12 -5.76 17.18 -15.24
CA PRO A 12 -6.21 16.14 -14.33
C PRO A 12 -5.34 14.87 -14.51
N LYS A 13 -5.00 14.25 -13.40
CA LYS A 13 -4.14 13.07 -13.35
C LYS A 13 -4.83 11.91 -12.67
N ALA A 14 -4.41 10.70 -12.98
CA ALA A 14 -4.74 9.50 -12.22
C ALA A 14 -3.45 8.87 -11.71
N GLU A 15 -3.46 8.38 -10.47
CA GLU A 15 -2.39 7.59 -9.90
C GLU A 15 -2.92 6.17 -9.67
N LEU A 16 -2.39 5.20 -10.42
CA LEU A 16 -2.95 3.85 -10.50
C LEU A 16 -2.14 2.81 -9.73
N HIS A 17 -1.04 3.19 -9.07
CA HIS A 17 -0.19 2.27 -8.33
C HIS A 17 0.56 3.00 -7.21
N LEU A 18 -0.07 3.10 -6.06
CA LEU A 18 0.54 3.65 -4.86
C LEU A 18 0.29 2.73 -3.66
N HIS A 19 1.34 2.30 -2.99
CA HIS A 19 1.27 1.61 -1.70
C HIS A 19 1.15 2.66 -0.59
N ILE A 20 0.03 2.63 0.13
CA ILE A 20 -0.31 3.71 1.07
C ILE A 20 0.71 3.84 2.21
N GLU A 21 1.25 2.74 2.70
CA GLU A 21 2.28 2.75 3.73
C GLU A 21 3.55 3.48 3.25
N GLY A 22 3.87 3.36 1.96
CA GLY A 22 5.00 4.06 1.33
C GLY A 22 4.80 5.56 1.18
N SER A 23 3.58 6.06 1.33
CA SER A 23 3.29 7.49 1.31
C SER A 23 3.52 8.19 2.65
N LEU A 24 3.93 7.45 3.69
CA LEU A 24 4.17 7.99 5.02
C LEU A 24 5.34 8.98 5.02
N GLU A 25 5.01 10.26 5.10
CA GLU A 25 6.00 11.34 5.17
C GLU A 25 6.72 11.36 6.53
N PRO A 26 8.00 11.78 6.59
CA PRO A 26 8.78 11.82 7.83
C PRO A 26 8.11 12.60 8.95
N GLU A 27 7.46 13.71 8.64
CA GLU A 27 6.76 14.56 9.60
C GLU A 27 5.59 13.82 10.27
N LEU A 28 4.81 13.08 9.49
CA LEU A 28 3.72 12.23 10.02
C LEU A 28 4.29 11.06 10.83
N MET A 29 5.36 10.42 10.35
CA MET A 29 6.03 9.33 11.07
C MET A 29 6.43 9.76 12.48
N PHE A 30 7.08 10.91 12.64
CA PHE A 30 7.47 11.43 13.95
C PHE A 30 6.27 11.81 14.83
N ARG A 31 5.23 12.38 14.24
CA ARG A 31 3.99 12.73 14.94
C ARG A 31 3.30 11.48 15.50
N LEU A 32 3.15 10.42 14.69
CA LEU A 32 2.55 9.16 15.08
C LEU A 32 3.42 8.38 16.06
N ALA A 33 4.74 8.35 15.87
CA ALA A 33 5.68 7.75 16.82
C ALA A 33 5.51 8.34 18.22
N LYS A 34 5.42 9.67 18.32
CA LYS A 34 5.16 10.36 19.60
C LYS A 34 3.77 10.07 20.15
N LYS A 35 2.73 10.13 19.30
CA LYS A 35 1.33 9.84 19.69
C LYS A 35 1.19 8.45 20.28
N ASN A 36 1.81 7.46 19.62
CA ASN A 36 1.66 6.04 19.95
C ASN A 36 2.75 5.50 20.88
N ASN A 37 3.68 6.36 21.30
CA ASN A 37 4.83 5.98 22.13
C ASN A 37 5.66 4.83 21.49
N VAL A 38 5.89 4.92 20.17
CA VAL A 38 6.69 3.98 19.41
C VAL A 38 8.08 4.55 19.19
N GLU A 39 9.10 3.76 19.49
CA GLU A 39 10.48 4.12 19.15
C GLU A 39 10.74 3.87 17.68
N ILE A 40 11.33 4.85 17.00
CA ILE A 40 11.78 4.74 15.61
C ILE A 40 13.30 4.84 15.54
N PRO A 41 13.96 4.15 14.59
CA PRO A 41 15.42 4.12 14.50
C PRO A 41 16.05 5.41 13.94
N TYR A 42 15.27 6.48 13.88
CA TYR A 42 15.68 7.76 13.33
C TYR A 42 15.69 8.86 14.40
N LYS A 43 16.79 9.62 14.43
CA LYS A 43 16.98 10.70 15.39
C LYS A 43 16.14 11.94 15.06
N ASP A 44 15.99 12.23 13.78
CA ASP A 44 15.29 13.40 13.26
C ASP A 44 14.79 13.17 11.83
N ILE A 45 14.03 14.12 11.31
CA ILE A 45 13.43 14.08 9.98
C ILE A 45 14.48 13.93 8.88
N GLU A 46 15.63 14.60 9.01
CA GLU A 46 16.71 14.52 8.02
C GLU A 46 17.35 13.13 7.98
N ASN A 47 17.42 12.44 9.12
CA ASN A 47 17.87 11.04 9.15
C ASN A 47 16.92 10.13 8.38
N VAL A 48 15.59 10.33 8.48
CA VAL A 48 14.62 9.58 7.68
C VAL A 48 14.82 9.87 6.20
N ARG A 49 14.89 11.15 5.81
CA ARG A 49 15.12 11.54 4.40
C ARG A 49 16.42 10.96 3.83
N SER A 50 17.47 10.93 4.64
CA SER A 50 18.75 10.33 4.24
C SER A 50 18.66 8.82 4.07
N ALA A 51 17.82 8.15 4.86
CA ALA A 51 17.59 6.71 4.78
C ALA A 51 16.90 6.28 3.47
N TYR A 52 16.10 7.15 2.86
CA TYR A 52 15.52 6.90 1.53
C TYR A 52 16.54 6.82 0.39
N ASN A 53 17.84 6.94 0.69
CA ASN A 53 18.90 6.68 -0.27
C ASN A 53 19.24 5.18 -0.33
N PHE A 54 18.24 4.37 -0.67
CA PHE A 54 18.35 2.92 -0.78
C PHE A 54 19.05 2.48 -2.08
N THR A 55 19.61 1.27 -2.09
CA THR A 55 20.39 0.72 -3.21
C THR A 55 19.74 -0.48 -3.90
N ASN A 56 18.79 -1.14 -3.24
CA ASN A 56 18.04 -2.28 -3.76
C ASN A 56 16.67 -2.37 -3.07
N LEU A 57 15.82 -3.29 -3.53
CA LEU A 57 14.48 -3.48 -2.97
C LEU A 57 14.52 -3.76 -1.47
N GLN A 58 15.42 -4.62 -0.99
CA GLN A 58 15.46 -4.99 0.43
C GLN A 58 15.75 -3.78 1.33
N THR A 59 16.72 -2.92 0.97
CA THR A 59 17.02 -1.71 1.75
C THR A 59 15.89 -0.69 1.71
N PHE A 60 15.09 -0.66 0.64
CA PHE A 60 13.84 0.11 0.59
C PHE A 60 12.79 -0.47 1.53
N LEU A 61 12.54 -1.78 1.48
CA LEU A 61 11.56 -2.44 2.35
C LEU A 61 11.89 -2.30 3.84
N ASP A 62 13.17 -2.31 4.21
CA ASP A 62 13.60 -2.10 5.60
C ASP A 62 13.13 -0.73 6.13
N ILE A 63 13.22 0.33 5.31
CA ILE A 63 12.74 1.67 5.66
C ILE A 63 11.22 1.70 5.69
N TYR A 64 10.58 1.08 4.71
CA TYR A 64 9.14 0.98 4.57
C TYR A 64 8.49 0.34 5.79
N TYR A 65 8.97 -0.83 6.20
CA TYR A 65 8.44 -1.53 7.38
C TYR A 65 8.77 -0.83 8.70
N ALA A 66 9.98 -0.25 8.82
CA ALA A 66 10.31 0.55 10.00
C ALA A 66 9.37 1.76 10.16
N GLY A 67 9.01 2.41 9.06
CA GLY A 67 8.01 3.48 9.05
C GLY A 67 6.61 3.00 9.43
N ALA A 68 6.16 1.89 8.87
CA ALA A 68 4.84 1.34 9.13
C ALA A 68 4.58 0.99 10.60
N ASN A 69 5.63 0.78 11.41
CA ASN A 69 5.50 0.46 12.84
C ASN A 69 4.79 1.54 13.68
N VAL A 70 4.72 2.77 13.22
CA VAL A 70 4.03 3.85 13.94
C VAL A 70 2.51 3.84 13.74
N LEU A 71 2.00 3.06 12.79
CA LEU A 71 0.58 2.95 12.45
C LEU A 71 -0.08 1.87 13.31
N LEU A 72 -0.91 2.25 14.27
CA LEU A 72 -1.49 1.34 15.26
C LEU A 72 -3.02 1.42 15.35
N THR A 73 -3.63 2.54 15.00
CA THR A 73 -5.05 2.77 15.19
C THR A 73 -5.74 3.17 13.88
N LYS A 74 -7.05 3.00 13.83
CA LYS A 74 -7.87 3.48 12.70
C LYS A 74 -7.54 4.94 12.33
N ASP A 75 -7.39 5.80 13.33
CA ASP A 75 -7.11 7.22 13.11
C ASP A 75 -5.72 7.44 12.49
N ASP A 76 -4.74 6.57 12.77
CA ASP A 76 -3.42 6.66 12.14
C ASP A 76 -3.49 6.34 10.64
N PHE A 77 -4.28 5.33 10.25
CA PHE A 77 -4.52 4.99 8.85
C PHE A 77 -5.36 6.03 8.13
N TYR A 78 -6.31 6.65 8.84
CA TYR A 78 -7.03 7.81 8.32
C TYR A 78 -6.07 8.98 8.06
N ASP A 79 -5.25 9.36 9.04
CA ASP A 79 -4.28 10.45 8.91
C ASP A 79 -3.28 10.21 7.77
N LEU A 80 -2.74 8.98 7.66
CA LEU A 80 -1.86 8.56 6.58
C LEU A 80 -2.51 8.78 5.20
N THR A 81 -3.70 8.25 5.04
CA THR A 81 -4.44 8.33 3.78
C THR A 81 -4.84 9.77 3.47
N TRP A 82 -5.25 10.53 4.49
CA TRP A 82 -5.63 11.92 4.31
C TRP A 82 -4.46 12.80 3.88
N GLU A 83 -3.26 12.63 4.46
CA GLU A 83 -2.07 13.36 4.01
C GLU A 83 -1.70 13.03 2.56
N TYR A 84 -1.84 11.78 2.14
CA TYR A 84 -1.70 11.40 0.73
C TYR A 84 -2.75 12.11 -0.14
N ILE A 85 -4.02 12.15 0.28
CA ILE A 85 -5.09 12.85 -0.45
C ILE A 85 -4.78 14.34 -0.61
N LEU A 86 -4.20 14.99 0.39
CA LEU A 86 -3.79 16.40 0.26
C LEU A 86 -2.74 16.60 -0.83
N LYS A 87 -1.81 15.64 -1.02
CA LYS A 87 -0.88 15.63 -2.16
C LYS A 87 -1.61 15.46 -3.49
N CYS A 88 -2.59 14.56 -3.54
CA CYS A 88 -3.44 14.39 -4.73
C CYS A 88 -4.14 15.70 -5.12
N VAL A 89 -4.67 16.45 -4.14
CA VAL A 89 -5.30 17.75 -4.38
C VAL A 89 -4.30 18.76 -4.95
N GLU A 90 -3.10 18.83 -4.36
CA GLU A 90 -2.03 19.74 -4.81
C GLU A 90 -1.61 19.44 -6.26
N ASP A 91 -1.53 18.16 -6.61
CA ASP A 91 -1.08 17.69 -7.92
C ASP A 91 -2.22 17.55 -8.95
N ASN A 92 -3.44 17.90 -8.59
CA ASN A 92 -4.63 17.74 -9.44
C ASN A 92 -4.87 16.27 -9.87
N VAL A 93 -4.67 15.34 -8.95
CA VAL A 93 -5.04 13.93 -9.11
C VAL A 93 -6.53 13.80 -8.83
N ILE A 94 -7.29 13.26 -9.77
CA ILE A 94 -8.76 13.12 -9.71
C ILE A 94 -9.21 11.68 -9.46
N HIS A 95 -8.29 10.72 -9.61
CA HIS A 95 -8.52 9.31 -9.36
C HIS A 95 -7.25 8.64 -8.85
N THR A 96 -7.39 7.74 -7.86
CA THR A 96 -6.27 6.98 -7.31
C THR A 96 -6.64 5.52 -7.05
N GLU A 97 -5.70 4.62 -7.33
CA GLU A 97 -5.79 3.20 -6.96
C GLU A 97 -4.72 2.92 -5.91
N ILE A 98 -5.17 2.63 -4.69
CA ILE A 98 -4.31 2.51 -3.51
C ILE A 98 -4.14 1.04 -3.15
N PHE A 99 -2.89 0.63 -3.00
CA PHE A 99 -2.50 -0.67 -2.46
C PHE A 99 -2.25 -0.53 -0.95
N PHE A 100 -2.56 -1.58 -0.18
CA PHE A 100 -2.23 -1.63 1.25
C PHE A 100 -1.87 -3.06 1.67
N ASP A 101 -1.03 -3.16 2.71
CA ASP A 101 -0.43 -4.41 3.18
C ASP A 101 -0.95 -4.76 4.57
N PRO A 102 -2.14 -5.37 4.72
CA PRO A 102 -2.71 -5.64 6.04
C PRO A 102 -1.81 -6.52 6.91
N GLN A 103 -1.10 -7.48 6.32
CA GLN A 103 -0.21 -8.39 7.07
C GLN A 103 0.94 -7.64 7.78
N THR A 104 1.45 -6.56 7.21
CA THR A 104 2.42 -5.65 7.88
C THR A 104 1.92 -5.17 9.24
N HIS A 105 0.62 -5.04 9.38
CA HIS A 105 -0.02 -4.50 10.58
C HIS A 105 -0.58 -5.59 11.49
N THR A 106 -1.24 -6.60 10.91
CA THR A 106 -1.88 -7.68 11.69
C THR A 106 -0.87 -8.55 12.43
N GLU A 107 0.33 -8.77 11.88
CA GLU A 107 1.44 -9.43 12.58
C GLU A 107 1.84 -8.73 13.88
N ARG A 108 1.64 -7.41 13.97
CA ARG A 108 1.90 -6.59 15.16
C ARG A 108 0.71 -6.46 16.08
N GLY A 109 -0.40 -7.17 15.80
CA GLY A 109 -1.62 -7.13 16.58
C GLY A 109 -2.57 -5.98 16.25
N VAL A 110 -2.34 -5.24 15.16
CA VAL A 110 -3.28 -4.23 14.68
C VAL A 110 -4.42 -4.93 13.95
N PRO A 111 -5.70 -4.72 14.34
CA PRO A 111 -6.82 -5.37 13.68
C PRO A 111 -6.94 -4.97 12.20
N PHE A 112 -7.22 -5.92 11.31
CA PHE A 112 -7.51 -5.67 9.90
C PHE A 112 -8.58 -4.58 9.71
N GLU A 113 -9.64 -4.63 10.52
CA GLU A 113 -10.70 -3.62 10.53
C GLU A 113 -10.17 -2.20 10.77
N ALA A 114 -9.21 -2.01 11.67
CA ALA A 114 -8.64 -0.69 11.94
C ALA A 114 -7.92 -0.14 10.71
N VAL A 115 -7.20 -0.99 9.98
CA VAL A 115 -6.46 -0.61 8.77
C VAL A 115 -7.44 -0.18 7.67
N ILE A 116 -8.32 -1.08 7.26
CA ILE A 116 -9.22 -0.83 6.13
C ILE A 116 -10.22 0.30 6.43
N THR A 117 -10.72 0.39 7.67
CA THR A 117 -11.71 1.42 8.03
C THR A 117 -11.08 2.81 8.02
N GLY A 118 -9.85 2.97 8.52
CA GLY A 118 -9.13 4.24 8.45
C GLY A 118 -8.92 4.70 7.01
N ILE A 119 -8.46 3.82 6.14
CA ILE A 119 -8.24 4.11 4.72
C ILE A 119 -9.57 4.50 4.05
N LYS A 120 -10.60 3.66 4.14
CA LYS A 120 -11.88 3.90 3.44
C LYS A 120 -12.60 5.15 3.90
N GLU A 121 -12.56 5.50 5.19
CA GLU A 121 -13.16 6.74 5.72
C GLU A 121 -12.47 7.97 5.11
N ALA A 122 -11.14 8.01 5.09
CA ALA A 122 -10.40 9.11 4.48
C ALA A 122 -10.69 9.24 2.98
N LEU A 123 -10.83 8.13 2.26
CA LEU A 123 -11.18 8.14 0.82
C LEU A 123 -12.62 8.59 0.59
N ALA A 124 -13.56 8.23 1.47
CA ALA A 124 -14.94 8.71 1.41
C ALA A 124 -15.01 10.24 1.61
N ASP A 125 -14.28 10.76 2.59
CA ASP A 125 -14.18 12.19 2.85
C ASP A 125 -13.50 12.95 1.69
N ALA A 126 -12.47 12.33 1.08
CA ALA A 126 -11.81 12.88 -0.11
C ALA A 126 -12.78 13.01 -1.29
N LYS A 127 -13.60 11.99 -1.52
CA LYS A 127 -14.64 12.02 -2.55
C LYS A 127 -15.68 13.09 -2.25
N ALA A 128 -16.15 13.19 -1.02
CA ALA A 128 -17.15 14.18 -0.62
C ALA A 128 -16.61 15.61 -0.71
N LYS A 129 -15.37 15.85 -0.32
CA LYS A 129 -14.77 17.18 -0.22
C LYS A 129 -14.15 17.67 -1.53
N TYR A 130 -13.46 16.78 -2.25
CA TYR A 130 -12.63 17.12 -3.40
C TYR A 130 -13.08 16.47 -4.70
N GLY A 131 -14.03 15.52 -4.66
CA GLY A 131 -14.47 14.76 -5.83
C GLY A 131 -13.46 13.71 -6.32
N ILE A 132 -12.40 13.41 -5.54
CA ILE A 132 -11.39 12.40 -5.90
C ILE A 132 -12.03 11.03 -5.75
N THR A 133 -12.04 10.26 -6.84
CA THR A 133 -12.45 8.85 -6.81
C THR A 133 -11.27 7.94 -6.50
N SER A 134 -11.55 6.78 -5.90
CA SER A 134 -10.50 5.85 -5.50
C SER A 134 -10.96 4.40 -5.56
N CYS A 135 -9.98 3.50 -5.68
CA CYS A 135 -10.12 2.06 -5.52
C CYS A 135 -9.08 1.57 -4.51
N ILE A 136 -9.41 0.50 -3.79
CA ILE A 136 -8.51 -0.13 -2.81
C ILE A 136 -8.16 -1.53 -3.29
N ILE A 137 -6.86 -1.85 -3.27
CA ILE A 137 -6.30 -3.16 -3.61
C ILE A 137 -5.53 -3.66 -2.40
N MET A 138 -5.85 -4.86 -1.93
CA MET A 138 -5.18 -5.50 -0.79
C MET A 138 -4.04 -6.38 -1.27
N CYS A 139 -2.83 -6.21 -0.73
CA CYS A 139 -1.70 -7.06 -1.09
C CYS A 139 -1.47 -8.19 -0.09
N PHE A 140 -0.99 -9.32 -0.64
CA PHE A 140 -0.36 -10.39 0.13
C PHE A 140 1.16 -10.18 0.12
N LEU A 141 1.79 -10.27 1.29
CA LEU A 141 3.24 -10.20 1.42
C LEU A 141 3.86 -11.54 0.99
N ARG A 142 4.58 -11.55 -0.13
CA ARG A 142 5.06 -12.77 -0.77
C ARG A 142 6.17 -13.51 -0.02
N HIS A 143 6.81 -12.84 0.95
CA HIS A 143 7.77 -13.52 1.83
C HIS A 143 7.10 -14.37 2.91
N LEU A 144 5.80 -14.16 3.17
CA LEU A 144 4.98 -14.97 4.06
C LEU A 144 4.43 -16.21 3.33
N SER A 145 3.73 -17.09 4.05
CA SER A 145 3.15 -18.30 3.48
C SER A 145 1.85 -18.05 2.71
N GLN A 146 1.46 -18.98 1.85
CA GLN A 146 0.16 -18.94 1.20
C GLN A 146 -0.99 -19.12 2.20
N GLU A 147 -0.77 -19.89 3.27
CA GLU A 147 -1.73 -20.09 4.36
C GLU A 147 -2.07 -18.75 5.04
N GLU A 148 -1.07 -17.94 5.35
CA GLU A 148 -1.27 -16.59 5.91
C GLU A 148 -1.99 -15.66 4.91
N ALA A 149 -1.74 -15.83 3.61
CA ALA A 149 -2.48 -15.11 2.58
C ALA A 149 -3.96 -15.52 2.54
N PHE A 150 -4.28 -16.82 2.74
CA PHE A 150 -5.67 -17.27 2.87
C PHE A 150 -6.36 -16.67 4.09
N GLU A 151 -5.71 -16.61 5.25
CA GLU A 151 -6.25 -15.97 6.46
C GLU A 151 -6.56 -14.48 6.21
N THR A 152 -5.67 -13.81 5.47
CA THR A 152 -5.85 -12.40 5.09
C THR A 152 -6.99 -12.23 4.08
N LEU A 153 -7.10 -13.12 3.10
CA LEU A 153 -8.21 -13.13 2.15
C LEU A 153 -9.56 -13.31 2.87
N GLU A 154 -9.64 -14.21 3.84
CA GLU A 154 -10.86 -14.44 4.61
C GLU A 154 -11.33 -13.16 5.34
N GLN A 155 -10.39 -12.41 5.92
CA GLN A 155 -10.71 -11.12 6.53
C GLN A 155 -11.21 -10.08 5.51
N ALA A 156 -10.67 -10.10 4.28
CA ALA A 156 -11.07 -9.20 3.22
C ALA A 156 -12.49 -9.47 2.68
N LEU A 157 -13.03 -10.69 2.87
CA LEU A 157 -14.36 -11.03 2.39
C LEU A 157 -15.46 -10.16 3.01
N ASP A 158 -15.28 -9.70 4.24
CA ASP A 158 -16.21 -8.79 4.92
C ASP A 158 -16.19 -7.38 4.32
N TYR A 159 -15.19 -7.07 3.49
CA TYR A 159 -14.96 -5.75 2.88
C TYR A 159 -14.96 -5.77 1.35
N LYS A 160 -15.65 -6.73 0.74
CA LYS A 160 -15.73 -6.89 -0.73
C LYS A 160 -16.24 -5.65 -1.47
N ASP A 161 -17.10 -4.89 -0.82
CA ASP A 161 -17.64 -3.67 -1.40
C ASP A 161 -16.64 -2.50 -1.40
N ASP A 162 -15.60 -2.60 -0.57
CA ASP A 162 -14.55 -1.58 -0.41
C ASP A 162 -13.26 -1.96 -1.15
N ILE A 163 -12.90 -3.25 -1.17
CA ILE A 163 -11.67 -3.79 -1.78
C ILE A 163 -12.00 -4.38 -3.15
N ILE A 164 -11.48 -3.78 -4.22
CA ILE A 164 -11.78 -4.24 -5.59
C ILE A 164 -10.88 -5.37 -6.07
N GLY A 165 -9.71 -5.54 -5.47
CA GLY A 165 -8.73 -6.50 -5.94
C GLY A 165 -7.72 -6.91 -4.89
N VAL A 166 -6.96 -7.94 -5.23
CA VAL A 166 -5.82 -8.42 -4.46
C VAL A 166 -4.53 -8.29 -5.27
N GLY A 167 -3.43 -8.05 -4.56
CA GLY A 167 -2.09 -7.91 -5.12
C GLY A 167 -1.07 -8.84 -4.46
N LEU A 168 0.12 -8.90 -5.02
CA LEU A 168 1.27 -9.62 -4.49
C LEU A 168 2.49 -8.69 -4.53
N ASP A 169 3.13 -8.48 -3.38
CA ASP A 169 4.26 -7.56 -3.25
C ASP A 169 5.31 -8.03 -2.23
N SER A 170 6.22 -7.14 -1.81
CA SER A 170 7.34 -7.41 -0.91
C SER A 170 8.50 -8.15 -1.59
N SER A 171 9.36 -8.84 -0.80
CA SER A 171 10.63 -9.45 -1.25
C SER A 171 10.40 -10.52 -2.31
N GLU A 172 10.81 -10.24 -3.56
CA GLU A 172 10.51 -11.10 -4.70
C GLU A 172 11.43 -12.31 -4.80
N LEU A 173 12.74 -12.14 -4.57
CA LEU A 173 13.72 -13.23 -4.73
C LEU A 173 13.41 -14.40 -3.80
N GLY A 174 13.26 -15.60 -4.39
CA GLY A 174 12.93 -16.83 -3.66
C GLY A 174 11.44 -16.99 -3.30
N ASN A 175 10.59 -16.04 -3.70
CA ASN A 175 9.15 -16.06 -3.46
C ASN A 175 8.37 -15.94 -4.79
N PRO A 176 8.39 -17.00 -5.63
CA PRO A 176 7.78 -16.95 -6.96
C PRO A 176 6.25 -16.85 -6.90
N PRO A 177 5.61 -16.33 -7.95
CA PRO A 177 4.14 -16.27 -8.06
C PRO A 177 3.45 -17.62 -7.86
N SER A 178 4.07 -18.72 -8.29
CA SER A 178 3.54 -20.08 -8.14
C SER A 178 3.21 -20.45 -6.68
N LYS A 179 3.90 -19.87 -5.71
CA LYS A 179 3.65 -20.04 -4.28
C LYS A 179 2.23 -19.59 -3.86
N PHE A 180 1.63 -18.66 -4.60
CA PHE A 180 0.34 -18.02 -4.26
C PHE A 180 -0.79 -18.38 -5.23
N LYS A 181 -0.58 -19.38 -6.08
CA LYS A 181 -1.54 -19.78 -7.13
C LYS A 181 -2.95 -20.04 -6.58
N GLU A 182 -3.04 -20.79 -5.49
CA GLU A 182 -4.33 -21.24 -4.97
C GLU A 182 -5.11 -20.11 -4.30
N VAL A 183 -4.43 -19.22 -3.56
CA VAL A 183 -5.09 -18.07 -2.93
C VAL A 183 -5.54 -17.05 -3.98
N PHE A 184 -4.81 -16.87 -5.08
CA PHE A 184 -5.23 -16.01 -6.19
C PHE A 184 -6.42 -16.60 -6.93
N GLN A 185 -6.41 -17.93 -7.16
CA GLN A 185 -7.58 -18.61 -7.72
C GLN A 185 -8.82 -18.40 -6.84
N LYS A 186 -8.69 -18.56 -5.53
CA LYS A 186 -9.79 -18.32 -4.57
C LYS A 186 -10.24 -16.85 -4.61
N ALA A 187 -9.33 -15.90 -4.63
CA ALA A 187 -9.67 -14.48 -4.73
C ALA A 187 -10.45 -14.16 -6.01
N LYS A 188 -10.05 -14.77 -7.14
CA LYS A 188 -10.78 -14.66 -8.42
C LYS A 188 -12.21 -15.20 -8.32
N GLU A 189 -12.38 -16.38 -7.72
CA GLU A 189 -13.69 -16.99 -7.49
C GLU A 189 -14.59 -16.12 -6.61
N GLU A 190 -14.01 -15.40 -5.66
CA GLU A 190 -14.69 -14.43 -4.82
C GLU A 190 -14.98 -13.10 -5.52
N GLY A 191 -14.50 -12.90 -6.76
CA GLY A 191 -14.79 -11.75 -7.60
C GLY A 191 -13.78 -10.59 -7.52
N PHE A 192 -12.65 -10.77 -6.83
CA PHE A 192 -11.57 -9.77 -6.79
C PHE A 192 -10.84 -9.66 -8.12
N LYS A 193 -10.40 -8.45 -8.45
CA LYS A 193 -9.40 -8.23 -9.50
C LYS A 193 -8.03 -8.71 -9.01
N LEU A 194 -7.17 -9.13 -9.94
CA LEU A 194 -5.86 -9.71 -9.60
C LEU A 194 -4.75 -8.88 -10.20
N VAL A 195 -3.77 -8.51 -9.40
CA VAL A 195 -2.54 -7.85 -9.82
C VAL A 195 -1.35 -8.44 -9.07
N ALA A 196 -0.14 -8.31 -9.60
CA ALA A 196 1.06 -8.77 -8.92
C ALA A 196 2.28 -7.99 -9.40
N HIS A 197 3.23 -7.72 -8.48
CA HIS A 197 4.60 -7.39 -8.87
C HIS A 197 5.30 -8.65 -9.40
N ALA A 198 5.99 -8.54 -10.51
CA ALA A 198 6.75 -9.65 -11.08
C ALA A 198 7.90 -9.14 -11.97
N GLY A 199 9.08 -9.73 -11.80
CA GLY A 199 10.28 -9.35 -12.54
C GLY A 199 10.90 -8.04 -12.03
N GLU A 200 10.69 -7.67 -10.77
CA GLU A 200 11.28 -6.49 -10.14
C GLU A 200 12.73 -6.72 -9.74
N GLU A 201 13.02 -7.85 -9.10
CA GLU A 201 14.36 -8.32 -8.75
C GLU A 201 14.69 -9.65 -9.43
N ALA A 202 13.69 -10.51 -9.61
CA ALA A 202 13.83 -11.81 -10.25
C ALA A 202 13.84 -11.67 -11.79
N ASP A 203 14.17 -12.75 -12.46
CA ASP A 203 14.18 -12.79 -13.90
C ASP A 203 12.76 -12.89 -14.51
N PHE A 204 12.70 -12.85 -15.84
CA PHE A 204 11.45 -12.85 -16.58
C PHE A 204 10.57 -14.10 -16.36
N SER A 205 11.08 -15.18 -15.79
CA SER A 205 10.29 -16.38 -15.47
C SER A 205 9.18 -16.06 -14.46
N TYR A 206 9.46 -15.18 -13.49
CA TYR A 206 8.45 -14.73 -12.56
C TYR A 206 7.30 -13.95 -13.23
N ILE A 207 7.58 -13.21 -14.30
CA ILE A 207 6.55 -12.52 -15.08
C ILE A 207 5.63 -13.54 -15.74
N TYR A 208 6.20 -14.58 -16.38
CA TYR A 208 5.41 -15.66 -16.99
C TYR A 208 4.60 -16.42 -15.94
N GLU A 209 5.20 -16.75 -14.77
CA GLU A 209 4.44 -17.39 -13.69
C GLU A 209 3.26 -16.53 -13.22
N ALA A 210 3.45 -15.22 -13.05
CA ALA A 210 2.37 -14.33 -12.66
C ALA A 210 1.24 -14.32 -13.72
N LEU A 211 1.59 -14.22 -14.99
CA LEU A 211 0.61 -14.21 -16.09
C LEU A 211 -0.12 -15.55 -16.24
N ASP A 212 0.59 -16.68 -16.09
CA ASP A 212 0.03 -18.00 -16.37
C ASP A 212 -0.70 -18.61 -15.16
N LEU A 213 -0.29 -18.27 -13.93
CA LEU A 213 -0.73 -18.94 -12.71
C LEU A 213 -1.62 -18.09 -11.80
N LEU A 214 -1.50 -16.75 -11.87
CA LEU A 214 -2.25 -15.86 -10.97
C LEU A 214 -3.47 -15.19 -11.64
N ASN A 215 -3.76 -15.50 -12.90
CA ASN A 215 -4.84 -14.85 -13.65
C ASN A 215 -6.22 -15.47 -13.45
#